data_b29dbfc51573704d1ab87cacb473f468
#
_entry.id   b29dbfc51573704d1ab87cacb473f468
#
_cell.length_a   1.000
_cell.length_b   1.000
_cell.length_c   1.000
_cell.angle_alpha   90.00
_cell.angle_beta   90.00
_cell.angle_gamma   90.00
#
_symmetry.space_group_name_H-M   'P 1'
#
loop_
_entity.id
_entity.type
_entity.pdbx_description
1 polymer ?
#
loop_
_entity_poly.entity_id
_entity_poly.type
_entity_poly.pdbx_seq_one_letter_code
_entity_poly.pdbx_strand_id
1 'polypeptide(L)'
;VFRALRSDELAAGEGAGTQIRRVRMGDGHVMVARLGDGRVVAFAPSCPHQVTPLDDATLHDGVMRCPRHGYQYDATTGANVFPTRDARPENLWKLKPRYLPVHDVEERDGWIWVSEEAKAPPESWDPALEERPAGQADEAAAAPPPITAAPSASVEQSMRFLTAVAGEELEIRVAATPVAGYEWRLDLVGDLLTIVDNQFEGGEMPCQRVRVVARDAGAATLTCTYASMIDGRTAAVRTYIVRVALPG
;
A
#
# COMPACT_ATOMS: atom_id res chain seq x y z
N VAL A 1 -23.64 -3.06 19.26
CA VAL A 1 -22.58 -4.09 19.20
C VAL A 1 -23.19 -5.36 18.67
N PHE A 2 -22.59 -5.95 17.65
CA PHE A 2 -23.04 -7.20 17.04
C PHE A 2 -21.94 -8.26 17.10
N ARG A 3 -22.35 -9.52 17.03
CA ARG A 3 -21.47 -10.66 16.98
C ARG A 3 -21.01 -10.90 15.55
N ALA A 4 -19.72 -10.64 15.28
CA ALA A 4 -19.16 -10.61 13.93
C ALA A 4 -18.76 -12.01 13.43
N LEU A 5 -17.85 -12.69 14.11
CA LEU A 5 -17.33 -14.00 13.75
C LEU A 5 -16.72 -14.71 14.98
N ARG A 6 -16.39 -15.98 14.84
CA ARG A 6 -15.69 -16.70 15.89
C ARG A 6 -14.22 -16.33 15.94
N SER A 7 -13.67 -16.31 17.14
CA SER A 7 -12.25 -15.95 17.35
C SER A 7 -11.30 -16.90 16.62
N ASP A 8 -11.65 -18.18 16.52
CA ASP A 8 -10.85 -19.20 15.84
C ASP A 8 -10.93 -19.16 14.30
N GLU A 9 -11.86 -18.40 13.74
CA GLU A 9 -11.96 -18.16 12.29
C GLU A 9 -11.00 -17.10 11.77
N LEU A 10 -10.28 -16.40 12.69
CA LEU A 10 -9.42 -15.29 12.35
C LEU A 10 -8.00 -15.55 12.85
N ALA A 11 -7.16 -16.08 11.98
CA ALA A 11 -5.75 -16.28 12.28
C ALA A 11 -5.01 -14.95 12.39
N ALA A 12 -4.05 -14.87 13.32
CA ALA A 12 -3.12 -13.75 13.39
C ALA A 12 -2.18 -13.79 12.18
N GLY A 13 -1.85 -12.61 11.65
CA GLY A 13 -0.96 -12.49 10.51
C GLY A 13 -0.47 -11.07 10.28
N GLU A 14 0.54 -10.94 9.45
CA GLU A 14 1.09 -9.66 9.02
C GLU A 14 1.33 -9.65 7.51
N GLY A 15 1.34 -8.45 6.93
CA GLY A 15 1.57 -8.25 5.51
C GLY A 15 0.54 -8.97 4.64
N ALA A 16 1.01 -9.66 3.63
CA ALA A 16 0.16 -10.45 2.73
C ALA A 16 -0.44 -11.72 3.37
N GLY A 17 0.09 -12.13 4.54
CA GLY A 17 -0.43 -13.26 5.30
C GLY A 17 -1.58 -12.90 6.24
N THR A 18 -1.91 -11.62 6.40
CA THR A 18 -3.01 -11.20 7.26
C THR A 18 -4.34 -11.57 6.63
N GLN A 19 -5.14 -12.32 7.36
CA GLN A 19 -6.51 -12.61 6.94
C GLN A 19 -7.42 -11.45 7.29
N ILE A 20 -7.92 -10.75 6.28
CA ILE A 20 -8.96 -9.75 6.42
C ILE A 20 -10.29 -10.39 6.05
N ARG A 21 -11.27 -10.32 6.95
CA ARG A 21 -12.60 -10.88 6.75
C ARG A 21 -13.62 -9.76 6.58
N ARG A 22 -14.34 -9.79 5.48
CA ARG A 22 -15.52 -8.95 5.27
C ARG A 22 -16.71 -9.56 6.01
N VAL A 23 -17.27 -8.85 6.96
CA VAL A 23 -18.40 -9.29 7.78
C VAL A 23 -19.59 -8.37 7.53
N ARG A 24 -20.79 -8.94 7.42
CA ARG A 24 -22.01 -8.15 7.27
C ARG A 24 -22.35 -7.49 8.59
N MET A 25 -22.68 -6.19 8.53
CA MET A 25 -23.07 -5.35 9.66
C MET A 25 -24.31 -4.52 9.27
N GLY A 26 -25.47 -4.90 9.75
CA GLY A 26 -26.74 -4.29 9.31
C GLY A 26 -26.90 -4.38 7.79
N ASP A 27 -27.10 -3.24 7.15
CA ASP A 27 -27.22 -3.12 5.69
C ASP A 27 -25.85 -2.97 5.00
N GLY A 28 -24.75 -2.85 5.75
CA GLY A 28 -23.40 -2.68 5.26
C GLY A 28 -22.46 -3.83 5.60
N HIS A 29 -21.18 -3.54 5.59
CA HIS A 29 -20.10 -4.47 5.93
C HIS A 29 -19.04 -3.75 6.76
N VAL A 30 -18.28 -4.55 7.51
CA VAL A 30 -17.05 -4.16 8.19
C VAL A 30 -15.95 -5.14 7.87
N MET A 31 -14.72 -4.67 7.81
CA MET A 31 -13.54 -5.54 7.69
C MET A 31 -13.04 -5.85 9.11
N VAL A 32 -12.73 -7.11 9.36
CA VAL A 32 -12.17 -7.57 10.64
C VAL A 32 -10.88 -8.31 10.37
N ALA A 33 -9.85 -8.02 11.14
CA ALA A 33 -8.55 -8.68 11.02
C ALA A 33 -7.91 -8.88 12.40
N ARG A 34 -7.05 -9.89 12.53
CA ARG A 34 -6.19 -10.09 13.70
C ARG A 34 -4.76 -9.74 13.32
N LEU A 35 -4.19 -8.79 14.03
CA LEU A 35 -2.81 -8.35 13.88
C LEU A 35 -1.81 -9.42 14.37
N GLY A 36 -0.55 -9.29 13.98
CA GLY A 36 0.52 -10.19 14.40
C GLY A 36 0.72 -10.25 15.91
N ASP A 37 0.40 -9.17 16.63
CA ASP A 37 0.44 -9.10 18.10
C ASP A 37 -0.81 -9.70 18.79
N GLY A 38 -1.74 -10.24 18.02
CA GLY A 38 -2.97 -10.90 18.50
C GLY A 38 -4.16 -9.96 18.67
N ARG A 39 -3.98 -8.64 18.64
CA ARG A 39 -5.10 -7.69 18.71
C ARG A 39 -6.03 -7.82 17.50
N VAL A 40 -7.32 -7.68 17.74
CA VAL A 40 -8.32 -7.65 16.68
C VAL A 40 -8.68 -6.20 16.36
N VAL A 41 -8.78 -5.89 15.08
CA VAL A 41 -9.18 -4.57 14.56
C VAL A 41 -10.38 -4.71 13.64
N ALA A 42 -11.22 -3.68 13.61
CA ALA A 42 -12.36 -3.61 12.71
C ALA A 42 -12.42 -2.22 12.07
N PHE A 43 -12.60 -2.17 10.75
CA PHE A 43 -12.55 -0.92 9.99
C PHE A 43 -13.49 -0.96 8.78
N ALA A 44 -13.74 0.21 8.20
CA ALA A 44 -14.62 0.38 7.05
C ALA A 44 -14.18 -0.51 5.87
N PRO A 45 -15.13 -1.03 5.06
CA PRO A 45 -14.84 -1.96 3.97
C PRO A 45 -14.24 -1.30 2.73
N SER A 46 -14.13 0.01 2.73
CA SER A 46 -13.61 0.77 1.59
C SER A 46 -12.67 1.89 2.03
N CYS A 47 -11.66 2.12 1.22
CA CYS A 47 -10.67 3.17 1.44
C CYS A 47 -11.32 4.57 1.33
N PRO A 48 -11.14 5.44 2.33
CA PRO A 48 -11.74 6.77 2.34
C PRO A 48 -11.27 7.66 1.18
N HIS A 49 -10.08 7.39 0.64
CA HIS A 49 -9.51 8.19 -0.45
C HIS A 49 -10.38 8.16 -1.73
N GLN A 50 -10.74 6.98 -2.24
CA GLN A 50 -11.52 6.80 -3.47
C GLN A 50 -12.49 5.61 -3.42
N VAL A 51 -13.03 5.30 -2.25
CA VAL A 51 -14.03 4.23 -2.05
C VAL A 51 -13.59 2.87 -2.65
N THR A 52 -12.27 2.60 -2.62
CA THR A 52 -11.72 1.33 -3.10
C THR A 52 -11.98 0.22 -2.08
N PRO A 53 -12.46 -0.96 -2.49
CA PRO A 53 -12.58 -2.11 -1.60
C PRO A 53 -11.25 -2.45 -0.92
N LEU A 54 -11.32 -2.83 0.36
CA LEU A 54 -10.16 -3.15 1.19
C LEU A 54 -10.01 -4.66 1.44
N ASP A 55 -10.63 -5.50 0.61
CA ASP A 55 -10.54 -6.97 0.72
C ASP A 55 -9.10 -7.47 0.53
N ASP A 56 -8.35 -6.82 -0.37
CA ASP A 56 -6.95 -7.13 -0.68
C ASP A 56 -5.97 -6.17 0.03
N ALA A 57 -6.43 -5.46 1.06
CA ALA A 57 -5.53 -4.63 1.85
C ALA A 57 -4.51 -5.49 2.61
N THR A 58 -3.38 -4.91 2.92
CA THR A 58 -2.37 -5.54 3.78
C THR A 58 -2.29 -4.84 5.12
N LEU A 59 -1.98 -5.58 6.16
CA LEU A 59 -1.76 -5.08 7.52
C LEU A 59 -0.35 -5.43 7.96
N HIS A 60 0.40 -4.42 8.38
CA HIS A 60 1.75 -4.58 8.91
C HIS A 60 1.94 -3.62 10.09
N ASP A 61 2.39 -4.14 11.23
CA ASP A 61 2.58 -3.35 12.46
C ASP A 61 1.35 -2.50 12.84
N GLY A 62 0.15 -3.02 12.62
CA GLY A 62 -1.10 -2.29 12.88
C GLY A 62 -1.45 -1.23 11.84
N VAL A 63 -0.66 -1.08 10.79
CA VAL A 63 -0.92 -0.14 9.68
C VAL A 63 -1.58 -0.87 8.52
N MET A 64 -2.79 -0.45 8.16
CA MET A 64 -3.51 -0.92 6.98
C MET A 64 -3.04 -0.15 5.75
N ARG A 65 -2.69 -0.86 4.69
CA ARG A 65 -2.34 -0.27 3.38
C ARG A 65 -3.39 -0.61 2.34
N CYS A 66 -3.93 0.43 1.72
CA CYS A 66 -4.88 0.30 0.61
C CYS A 66 -4.17 -0.28 -0.64
N PRO A 67 -4.73 -1.32 -1.29
CA PRO A 67 -4.07 -1.98 -2.43
C PRO A 67 -3.99 -1.10 -3.67
N ARG A 68 -4.88 -0.12 -3.80
CA ARG A 68 -4.98 0.64 -5.05
C ARG A 68 -4.01 1.83 -5.14
N HIS A 69 -3.93 2.66 -4.09
CA HIS A 69 -3.11 3.88 -4.13
C HIS A 69 -2.08 3.96 -3.00
N GLY A 70 -1.93 2.88 -2.24
CA GLY A 70 -0.92 2.80 -1.18
C GLY A 70 -1.19 3.70 0.03
N TYR A 71 -2.39 4.30 0.16
CA TYR A 71 -2.76 5.03 1.37
C TYR A 71 -2.67 4.13 2.58
N GLN A 72 -2.11 4.65 3.65
CA GLN A 72 -1.89 3.91 4.88
C GLN A 72 -2.62 4.57 6.03
N TYR A 73 -3.23 3.73 6.86
CA TYR A 73 -3.99 4.15 8.01
C TYR A 73 -3.66 3.25 9.20
N ASP A 74 -3.55 3.84 10.36
CA ASP A 74 -3.52 3.08 11.60
C ASP A 74 -4.85 2.34 11.78
N ALA A 75 -4.82 1.02 11.81
CA ALA A 75 -6.04 0.20 11.84
C ALA A 75 -6.75 0.24 13.20
N THR A 76 -6.14 0.80 14.23
CA THR A 76 -6.70 0.94 15.58
C THR A 76 -7.39 2.29 15.79
N THR A 77 -6.79 3.36 15.26
CA THR A 77 -7.26 4.74 15.44
C THR A 77 -7.92 5.31 14.20
N GLY A 78 -7.66 4.74 13.03
CA GLY A 78 -8.10 5.27 11.74
C GLY A 78 -7.27 6.45 11.23
N ALA A 79 -6.24 6.87 11.95
CA ALA A 79 -5.40 8.00 11.56
C ALA A 79 -4.70 7.71 10.23
N ASN A 80 -4.66 8.71 9.35
CA ASN A 80 -3.87 8.62 8.13
C ASN A 80 -2.37 8.66 8.46
N VAL A 81 -1.65 7.62 8.08
CA VAL A 81 -0.20 7.48 8.26
C VAL A 81 0.56 7.92 7.02
N PHE A 82 -0.02 7.66 5.84
CA PHE A 82 0.57 8.01 4.55
C PHE A 82 -0.51 8.23 3.48
N PRO A 83 -0.41 9.29 2.63
CA PRO A 83 0.60 10.34 2.66
C PRO A 83 0.44 11.25 3.88
N THR A 84 1.57 11.71 4.44
CA THR A 84 1.56 12.61 5.59
C THR A 84 1.30 14.06 5.18
N ARG A 85 0.82 14.88 6.13
CA ARG A 85 0.61 16.32 5.95
C ARG A 85 1.85 17.05 5.43
N ASP A 86 3.03 16.66 5.94
CA ASP A 86 4.28 17.34 5.67
C ASP A 86 4.84 17.01 4.29
N ALA A 87 4.33 15.99 3.63
CA ALA A 87 4.84 15.55 2.35
C ALA A 87 4.66 16.60 1.24
N ARG A 88 3.50 17.29 1.22
CA ARG A 88 3.21 18.36 0.25
C ARG A 88 2.04 19.20 0.76
N PRO A 89 2.27 20.19 1.66
CA PRO A 89 1.20 20.98 2.25
C PRO A 89 0.30 21.67 1.21
N GLU A 90 0.88 22.14 0.11
CA GLU A 90 0.16 22.80 -0.97
C GLU A 90 -0.79 21.89 -1.77
N ASN A 91 -0.62 20.57 -1.65
CA ASN A 91 -1.39 19.58 -2.37
C ASN A 91 -2.26 18.68 -1.47
N LEU A 92 -2.35 18.96 -0.18
CA LEU A 92 -3.12 18.13 0.77
C LEU A 92 -4.57 17.93 0.33
N TRP A 93 -5.21 18.97 -0.18
CA TRP A 93 -6.57 18.90 -0.69
C TRP A 93 -6.71 17.94 -1.90
N LYS A 94 -5.63 17.77 -2.71
CA LYS A 94 -5.60 16.80 -3.82
C LYS A 94 -5.41 15.37 -3.30
N LEU A 95 -4.59 15.21 -2.27
CA LEU A 95 -4.31 13.91 -1.66
C LEU A 95 -5.49 13.43 -0.82
N LYS A 96 -6.37 14.35 -0.36
CA LYS A 96 -7.52 14.06 0.50
C LYS A 96 -7.16 13.11 1.65
N PRO A 97 -6.26 13.51 2.55
CA PRO A 97 -5.89 12.69 3.68
C PRO A 97 -7.10 12.57 4.62
N ARG A 98 -7.83 11.48 4.49
CA ARG A 98 -9.02 11.17 5.27
C ARG A 98 -8.64 10.23 6.40
N TYR A 99 -9.50 10.08 7.38
CA TYR A 99 -9.37 9.02 8.35
C TYR A 99 -10.13 7.77 7.87
N LEU A 100 -9.63 6.60 8.24
CA LEU A 100 -10.33 5.33 8.05
C LEU A 100 -11.30 5.16 9.21
N PRO A 101 -12.61 5.05 8.99
CA PRO A 101 -13.54 4.71 10.06
C PRO A 101 -13.16 3.36 10.67
N VAL A 102 -12.91 3.33 11.98
CA VAL A 102 -12.59 2.13 12.76
C VAL A 102 -13.65 1.92 13.84
N HIS A 103 -13.83 0.69 14.27
CA HIS A 103 -14.85 0.30 15.22
C HIS A 103 -14.23 -0.27 16.49
N ASP A 104 -14.92 -0.14 17.63
CA ASP A 104 -14.52 -0.85 18.82
C ASP A 104 -14.75 -2.35 18.67
N VAL A 105 -13.79 -3.11 19.18
CA VAL A 105 -13.79 -4.57 19.12
C VAL A 105 -13.61 -5.14 20.53
N GLU A 106 -14.39 -6.13 20.86
CA GLU A 106 -14.27 -6.91 22.08
C GLU A 106 -14.22 -8.40 21.72
N GLU A 107 -13.27 -9.13 22.27
CA GLU A 107 -13.19 -10.58 22.13
C GLU A 107 -13.63 -11.22 23.45
N ARG A 108 -14.74 -11.94 23.41
CA ARG A 108 -15.31 -12.62 24.58
C ARG A 108 -16.06 -13.88 24.20
N ASP A 109 -16.03 -14.87 25.07
CA ASP A 109 -16.74 -16.14 24.93
C ASP A 109 -16.45 -16.87 23.58
N GLY A 110 -15.22 -16.70 23.04
CA GLY A 110 -14.80 -17.28 21.76
C GLY A 110 -15.40 -16.60 20.54
N TRP A 111 -15.90 -15.37 20.70
CA TRP A 111 -16.47 -14.55 19.62
C TRP A 111 -15.84 -13.16 19.58
N ILE A 112 -15.76 -12.61 18.38
CA ILE A 112 -15.42 -11.22 18.12
C ILE A 112 -16.73 -10.43 18.00
N TRP A 113 -16.81 -9.38 18.83
CA TRP A 113 -17.90 -8.44 18.85
C TRP A 113 -17.43 -7.09 18.36
N VAL A 114 -18.22 -6.45 17.51
CA VAL A 114 -17.86 -5.17 16.89
C VAL A 114 -18.95 -4.15 17.18
N SER A 115 -18.56 -2.91 17.47
CA SER A 115 -19.49 -1.79 17.60
C SER A 115 -20.08 -1.45 16.22
N GLU A 116 -21.38 -1.19 16.17
CA GLU A 116 -22.05 -0.70 14.96
C GLU A 116 -21.66 0.73 14.62
N GLU A 117 -21.38 1.52 15.65
CA GLU A 117 -20.89 2.89 15.49
C GLU A 117 -19.37 2.89 15.34
N ALA A 118 -18.89 3.65 14.36
CA ALA A 118 -17.46 3.90 14.24
C ALA A 118 -16.98 4.81 15.38
N LYS A 119 -15.72 4.67 15.74
CA LYS A 119 -15.05 5.59 16.68
C LYS A 119 -15.11 7.02 16.14
N ALA A 120 -15.01 7.98 17.04
CA ALA A 120 -14.78 9.36 16.66
C ALA A 120 -13.52 9.48 15.80
N PRO A 121 -13.50 10.40 14.84
CA PRO A 121 -12.29 10.67 14.06
C PRO A 121 -11.08 10.92 14.96
N PRO A 122 -9.87 10.51 14.53
CA PRO A 122 -8.66 10.77 15.31
C PRO A 122 -8.40 12.27 15.45
N GLU A 123 -7.76 12.70 16.53
CA GLU A 123 -7.42 14.11 16.75
C GLU A 123 -6.58 14.73 15.63
N SER A 124 -5.81 13.90 14.93
CA SER A 124 -5.01 14.32 13.77
C SER A 124 -5.85 14.65 12.54
N TRP A 125 -7.13 14.26 12.52
CA TRP A 125 -8.02 14.56 11.41
C TRP A 125 -8.66 15.94 11.57
N ASP A 126 -8.60 16.72 10.50
CA ASP A 126 -9.17 18.05 10.41
C ASP A 126 -9.96 18.17 9.10
N PRO A 127 -11.28 18.31 9.15
CA PRO A 127 -12.12 18.39 7.95
C PRO A 127 -11.77 19.56 7.04
N ALA A 128 -11.25 20.66 7.59
CA ALA A 128 -10.83 21.83 6.80
C ALA A 128 -9.70 21.52 5.85
N LEU A 129 -8.92 20.47 6.09
CA LEU A 129 -7.84 20.04 5.19
C LEU A 129 -8.35 19.25 3.98
N GLU A 130 -9.58 18.79 4.02
CA GLU A 130 -10.23 18.15 2.87
C GLU A 130 -10.80 19.17 1.90
N GLU A 131 -10.95 20.41 2.34
CA GLU A 131 -11.45 21.51 1.52
C GLU A 131 -10.32 22.20 0.76
N ARG A 132 -10.61 22.58 -0.47
CA ARG A 132 -9.70 23.39 -1.26
C ARG A 132 -9.56 24.77 -0.59
N PRO A 133 -8.32 25.27 -0.36
CA PRO A 133 -8.15 26.60 0.20
C PRO A 133 -8.92 27.65 -0.60
N ALA A 134 -9.70 28.46 0.10
CA ALA A 134 -10.41 29.59 -0.50
C ALA A 134 -9.40 30.53 -1.18
N GLY A 135 -9.56 30.76 -2.48
CA GLY A 135 -8.66 31.63 -3.27
C GLY A 135 -7.72 30.89 -4.21
N GLN A 136 -7.58 29.58 -4.14
CA GLN A 136 -7.01 28.81 -5.24
C GLN A 136 -8.09 28.60 -6.31
N ALA A 137 -8.35 29.64 -7.11
CA ALA A 137 -9.17 29.53 -8.31
C ALA A 137 -8.58 28.45 -9.24
N ASP A 138 -9.45 27.83 -10.08
CA ASP A 138 -9.04 26.83 -11.03
C ASP A 138 -7.90 27.31 -11.95
N GLU A 139 -6.69 27.29 -11.46
CA GLU A 139 -5.51 27.30 -12.33
C GLU A 139 -5.47 26.06 -13.23
N ALA A 140 -6.34 25.08 -12.94
CA ALA A 140 -6.57 23.92 -13.82
C ALA A 140 -7.52 24.23 -15.00
N ALA A 141 -8.16 25.40 -15.03
CA ALA A 141 -8.93 25.87 -16.20
C ALA A 141 -8.13 26.86 -17.07
N ALA A 142 -7.05 27.40 -16.59
CA ALA A 142 -6.03 28.01 -17.44
C ALA A 142 -5.19 26.85 -18.01
N ALA A 143 -5.01 26.83 -19.34
CA ALA A 143 -4.02 25.95 -19.96
C ALA A 143 -2.76 25.98 -19.11
N PRO A 144 -2.19 24.81 -18.71
CA PRO A 144 -1.01 24.80 -17.88
C PRO A 144 -0.02 25.80 -18.50
N PRO A 145 0.59 26.69 -17.70
CA PRO A 145 1.62 27.57 -18.23
C PRO A 145 2.58 26.68 -19.02
N PRO A 146 3.05 27.11 -20.20
CA PRO A 146 3.95 26.28 -20.97
C PRO A 146 5.01 25.82 -19.94
N ILE A 147 5.09 24.51 -19.75
CA ILE A 147 5.99 23.91 -18.78
C ILE A 147 7.34 24.47 -19.17
N THR A 148 7.75 25.54 -18.49
CA THR A 148 9.15 25.96 -18.50
C THR A 148 9.81 24.72 -17.95
N ALA A 149 10.41 23.95 -18.84
CA ALA A 149 10.94 22.64 -18.57
C ALA A 149 11.70 22.75 -17.25
N ALA A 150 11.07 22.24 -16.17
CA ALA A 150 11.87 21.85 -15.03
C ALA A 150 12.99 21.02 -15.65
N PRO A 151 14.28 21.30 -15.33
CA PRO A 151 15.39 20.62 -15.96
C PRO A 151 14.97 19.17 -16.06
N SER A 152 14.93 18.66 -17.27
CA SER A 152 14.48 17.31 -17.60
C SER A 152 15.19 16.41 -16.59
N ALA A 153 14.52 16.07 -15.51
CA ALA A 153 15.04 15.13 -14.55
C ALA A 153 15.13 13.86 -15.35
N SER A 154 16.32 13.57 -15.84
CA SER A 154 16.58 12.36 -16.59
C SER A 154 16.08 11.21 -15.73
N VAL A 155 15.11 10.45 -16.26
CA VAL A 155 14.61 9.26 -15.59
C VAL A 155 15.82 8.43 -15.19
N GLU A 156 16.01 8.23 -13.90
CA GLU A 156 17.17 7.47 -13.42
C GLU A 156 17.01 6.02 -13.86
N GLN A 157 17.86 5.59 -14.77
CA GLN A 157 17.83 4.23 -15.30
C GLN A 157 19.07 3.46 -14.83
N SER A 158 18.87 2.24 -14.40
CA SER A 158 19.95 1.32 -14.10
C SER A 158 19.58 -0.09 -14.54
N MET A 159 20.59 -0.83 -14.97
CA MET A 159 20.48 -2.23 -15.36
C MET A 159 21.48 -3.06 -14.54
N ARG A 160 21.03 -4.20 -14.04
CA ARG A 160 21.85 -5.16 -13.29
C ARG A 160 21.64 -6.55 -13.83
N PHE A 161 22.74 -7.31 -13.84
CA PHE A 161 22.72 -8.72 -14.20
C PHE A 161 22.83 -9.55 -12.92
N LEU A 162 21.95 -10.52 -12.79
CA LEU A 162 21.92 -11.47 -11.69
C LEU A 162 22.01 -12.88 -12.26
N THR A 163 22.52 -13.79 -11.46
CA THR A 163 22.56 -15.23 -11.77
C THR A 163 21.86 -15.99 -10.67
N ALA A 164 21.14 -17.03 -11.05
CA ALA A 164 20.44 -17.94 -10.15
C ALA A 164 20.53 -19.37 -10.66
N VAL A 165 20.22 -20.32 -9.81
CA VAL A 165 20.01 -21.72 -10.18
C VAL A 165 18.51 -22.00 -10.14
N ALA A 166 18.02 -22.86 -11.03
CA ALA A 166 16.61 -23.25 -11.02
C ALA A 166 16.24 -23.87 -9.66
N GLY A 167 15.14 -23.40 -9.08
CA GLY A 167 14.70 -23.71 -7.72
C GLY A 167 15.18 -22.71 -6.66
N GLU A 168 16.12 -21.83 -6.99
CA GLU A 168 16.63 -20.82 -6.05
C GLU A 168 15.68 -19.64 -5.90
N GLU A 169 15.59 -19.10 -4.68
CA GLU A 169 14.94 -17.84 -4.37
C GLU A 169 15.95 -16.70 -4.37
N LEU A 170 15.66 -15.64 -5.10
CA LEU A 170 16.44 -14.42 -5.16
C LEU A 170 15.71 -13.29 -4.46
N GLU A 171 16.45 -12.52 -3.65
CA GLU A 171 15.96 -11.27 -3.07
C GLU A 171 16.55 -10.08 -3.83
N ILE A 172 15.69 -9.22 -4.33
CA ILE A 172 16.04 -7.99 -5.04
C ILE A 172 15.55 -6.82 -4.20
N ARG A 173 16.49 -5.98 -3.76
CA ARG A 173 16.18 -4.75 -3.02
C ARG A 173 16.29 -3.56 -3.94
N VAL A 174 15.17 -2.88 -4.15
CA VAL A 174 15.10 -1.68 -4.98
C VAL A 174 15.00 -0.49 -4.05
N ALA A 175 16.06 0.34 -4.00
CA ALA A 175 16.05 1.53 -3.16
C ALA A 175 14.82 2.39 -3.49
N ALA A 176 14.05 2.75 -2.49
CA ALA A 176 12.88 3.57 -2.61
C ALA A 176 13.07 4.84 -1.79
N THR A 177 13.10 5.99 -2.46
CA THR A 177 12.87 7.23 -1.72
C THR A 177 11.36 7.34 -1.58
N PRO A 178 10.80 7.30 -0.35
CA PRO A 178 9.36 7.37 -0.18
C PRO A 178 8.87 8.77 -0.58
N VAL A 179 8.43 8.90 -1.82
CA VAL A 179 7.75 10.11 -2.30
C VAL A 179 6.26 9.79 -2.33
N ALA A 180 5.47 10.62 -1.65
CA ALA A 180 4.02 10.49 -1.63
C ALA A 180 3.46 10.40 -3.05
N GLY A 181 2.63 9.38 -3.31
CA GLY A 181 2.00 9.17 -4.61
C GLY A 181 2.90 8.49 -5.65
N TYR A 182 4.06 7.97 -5.27
CA TYR A 182 4.89 7.13 -6.13
C TYR A 182 4.95 5.70 -5.61
N GLU A 183 4.98 4.74 -6.54
CA GLU A 183 5.11 3.32 -6.23
C GLU A 183 6.06 2.62 -7.21
N TRP A 184 6.63 1.52 -6.78
CA TRP A 184 7.33 0.59 -7.66
C TRP A 184 6.32 -0.35 -8.32
N ARG A 185 6.24 -0.28 -9.64
CA ARG A 185 5.52 -1.24 -10.48
C ARG A 185 6.51 -2.26 -10.98
N LEU A 186 6.13 -3.52 -10.89
CA LEU A 186 6.94 -4.64 -11.29
C LEU A 186 6.37 -5.23 -12.59
N ASP A 187 7.21 -5.36 -13.59
CA ASP A 187 6.89 -6.02 -14.85
C ASP A 187 7.91 -7.13 -15.08
N LEU A 188 7.42 -8.34 -15.19
CA LEU A 188 8.21 -9.54 -15.38
C LEU A 188 7.97 -10.10 -16.76
N VAL A 189 9.04 -10.13 -17.58
CA VAL A 189 9.00 -10.69 -18.93
C VAL A 189 9.59 -12.09 -18.92
N GLY A 190 8.75 -13.06 -19.31
CA GLY A 190 9.09 -14.49 -19.35
C GLY A 190 8.56 -15.28 -18.15
N ASP A 191 8.44 -16.58 -18.34
CA ASP A 191 7.85 -17.50 -17.34
C ASP A 191 8.89 -18.15 -16.40
N LEU A 192 10.15 -17.76 -16.52
CA LEU A 192 11.27 -18.37 -15.81
C LEU A 192 11.38 -17.93 -14.35
N LEU A 193 10.76 -16.82 -14.01
CA LEU A 193 10.72 -16.29 -12.65
C LEU A 193 9.25 -16.18 -12.18
N THR A 194 9.07 -16.35 -10.90
CA THR A 194 7.79 -16.06 -10.24
C THR A 194 8.03 -15.13 -9.07
N ILE A 195 7.31 -14.02 -9.02
CA ILE A 195 7.33 -13.13 -7.84
C ILE A 195 6.54 -13.84 -6.74
N VAL A 196 7.22 -14.15 -5.63
CA VAL A 196 6.63 -14.82 -4.47
C VAL A 196 6.34 -13.85 -3.33
N ASP A 197 7.04 -12.72 -3.31
CA ASP A 197 6.84 -11.68 -2.31
C ASP A 197 7.25 -10.32 -2.86
N ASN A 198 6.54 -9.26 -2.43
CA ASN A 198 6.81 -7.89 -2.83
C ASN A 198 6.37 -6.95 -1.68
N GLN A 199 7.33 -6.51 -0.88
CA GLN A 199 7.08 -5.72 0.32
C GLN A 199 7.92 -4.44 0.32
N PHE A 200 7.32 -3.37 0.86
CA PHE A 200 8.05 -2.16 1.16
C PHE A 200 8.64 -2.26 2.58
N GLU A 201 9.94 -2.09 2.70
CA GLU A 201 10.66 -2.02 3.97
C GLU A 201 11.01 -0.55 4.24
N GLY A 202 10.46 -0.01 5.33
CA GLY A 202 10.79 1.33 5.83
C GLY A 202 12.12 1.34 6.61
N GLY A 203 12.49 2.50 7.16
CA GLY A 203 13.69 2.68 7.99
C GLY A 203 14.66 3.69 7.38
N GLU A 204 15.93 3.65 7.82
CA GLU A 204 16.96 4.59 7.36
C GLU A 204 17.28 4.46 5.86
N MET A 205 17.14 3.26 5.30
CA MET A 205 17.29 3.00 3.86
C MET A 205 16.05 2.28 3.33
N PRO A 206 14.97 3.00 3.09
CA PRO A 206 13.74 2.40 2.64
C PRO A 206 13.92 1.74 1.26
N CYS A 207 13.37 0.54 1.10
CA CYS A 207 13.46 -0.19 -0.15
C CYS A 207 12.19 -1.00 -0.43
N GLN A 208 11.96 -1.28 -1.71
CA GLN A 208 11.04 -2.32 -2.12
C GLN A 208 11.81 -3.64 -2.18
N ARG A 209 11.45 -4.59 -1.32
CA ARG A 209 11.98 -5.94 -1.34
C ARG A 209 11.11 -6.80 -2.23
N VAL A 210 11.71 -7.40 -3.24
CA VAL A 210 11.05 -8.30 -4.18
C VAL A 210 11.74 -9.65 -4.09
N ARG A 211 11.00 -10.71 -3.77
CA ARG A 211 11.50 -12.09 -3.81
C ARG A 211 10.93 -12.79 -5.03
N VAL A 212 11.81 -13.40 -5.78
CA VAL A 212 11.47 -14.16 -6.98
C VAL A 212 12.06 -15.56 -6.89
N VAL A 213 11.32 -16.54 -7.38
CA VAL A 213 11.82 -17.92 -7.51
C VAL A 213 12.13 -18.20 -8.96
N ALA A 214 13.34 -18.67 -9.22
CA ALA A 214 13.77 -19.16 -10.53
C ALA A 214 13.17 -20.56 -10.80
N ARG A 215 12.41 -20.71 -11.89
CA ARG A 215 11.71 -21.96 -12.19
C ARG A 215 12.51 -22.87 -13.12
N ASP A 216 13.09 -22.31 -14.15
CA ASP A 216 13.73 -23.06 -15.21
C ASP A 216 14.96 -22.30 -15.75
N ALA A 217 15.81 -22.98 -16.53
CA ALA A 217 17.00 -22.39 -17.12
C ALA A 217 16.66 -21.42 -18.25
N GLY A 218 17.40 -20.33 -18.34
CA GLY A 218 17.20 -19.30 -19.36
C GLY A 218 17.52 -17.91 -18.91
N ALA A 219 16.86 -16.91 -19.51
CA ALA A 219 16.97 -15.52 -19.12
C ALA A 219 15.60 -14.90 -18.97
N ALA A 220 15.40 -14.16 -17.88
CA ALA A 220 14.19 -13.39 -17.62
C ALA A 220 14.57 -11.94 -17.29
N THR A 221 13.63 -11.03 -17.52
CA THR A 221 13.81 -9.61 -17.22
C THR A 221 12.74 -9.17 -16.22
N LEU A 222 13.19 -8.62 -15.08
CA LEU A 222 12.33 -7.92 -14.13
C LEU A 222 12.58 -6.42 -14.27
N THR A 223 11.55 -5.68 -14.63
CA THR A 223 11.59 -4.22 -14.69
C THR A 223 10.82 -3.64 -13.53
N CYS A 224 11.49 -2.84 -12.71
CA CYS A 224 10.88 -2.10 -11.61
C CYS A 224 10.79 -0.63 -12.05
N THR A 225 9.57 -0.11 -12.17
CA THR A 225 9.31 1.27 -12.57
C THR A 225 8.76 2.06 -11.39
N TYR A 226 9.51 3.05 -10.94
CA TYR A 226 9.06 3.98 -9.90
C TYR A 226 8.27 5.11 -10.55
N ALA A 227 6.98 5.09 -10.40
CA ALA A 227 6.10 5.99 -11.11
C ALA A 227 5.05 6.62 -10.19
N SER A 228 4.70 7.84 -10.52
CA SER A 228 3.59 8.57 -9.90
C SER A 228 2.27 7.87 -10.20
N MET A 229 1.50 7.64 -9.14
CA MET A 229 0.15 7.08 -9.24
C MET A 229 -0.89 8.12 -9.65
N ILE A 230 -0.52 9.40 -9.63
CA ILE A 230 -1.42 10.52 -9.92
C ILE A 230 -1.40 10.86 -11.41
N ASP A 231 -0.21 10.98 -11.99
CA ASP A 231 -0.02 11.45 -13.37
C ASP A 231 0.79 10.48 -14.25
N GLY A 232 1.19 9.34 -13.71
CA GLY A 232 1.94 8.30 -14.41
C GLY A 232 3.40 8.64 -14.70
N ARG A 233 3.91 9.78 -14.23
CA ARG A 233 5.31 10.17 -14.47
C ARG A 233 6.26 9.16 -13.85
N THR A 234 7.21 8.70 -14.66
CA THR A 234 8.26 7.81 -14.23
C THR A 234 9.43 8.61 -13.66
N ALA A 235 9.82 8.30 -12.42
CA ALA A 235 10.96 8.91 -11.76
C ALA A 235 12.22 8.03 -11.88
N ALA A 236 12.06 6.71 -11.83
CA ALA A 236 13.18 5.80 -11.97
C ALA A 236 12.75 4.47 -12.61
N VAL A 237 13.68 3.84 -13.31
CA VAL A 237 13.54 2.49 -13.85
C VAL A 237 14.76 1.66 -13.44
N ARG A 238 14.50 0.48 -12.89
CA ARG A 238 15.53 -0.49 -12.51
C ARG A 238 15.23 -1.78 -13.27
N THR A 239 16.17 -2.22 -14.11
CA THR A 239 16.02 -3.45 -14.88
C THR A 239 17.00 -4.49 -14.35
N TYR A 240 16.49 -5.66 -14.05
CA TYR A 240 17.27 -6.82 -13.62
C TYR A 240 17.14 -7.90 -14.66
N ILE A 241 18.26 -8.27 -15.27
CA ILE A 241 18.34 -9.41 -16.17
C ILE A 241 18.87 -10.59 -15.37
N VAL A 242 18.00 -11.57 -15.15
CA VAL A 242 18.32 -12.78 -14.36
C VAL A 242 18.61 -13.91 -15.31
N ARG A 243 19.84 -14.45 -15.22
CA ARG A 243 20.23 -15.69 -15.91
C ARG A 243 20.10 -16.85 -14.96
N VAL A 244 19.30 -17.83 -15.34
CA VAL A 244 19.05 -19.02 -14.56
C VAL A 244 19.77 -20.19 -15.20
N ALA A 245 20.61 -20.87 -14.41
CA ALA A 245 21.27 -22.12 -14.81
C ALA A 245 20.50 -23.33 -14.24
N LEU A 246 20.68 -24.49 -14.86
CA LEU A 246 20.23 -25.75 -14.27
C LEU A 246 21.09 -26.09 -13.06
N PRO A 247 20.51 -26.77 -12.03
CA PRO A 247 21.33 -27.33 -10.96
C PRO A 247 22.28 -28.36 -11.52
N GLY A 248 23.55 -28.25 -11.12
CA GLY A 248 24.61 -29.18 -11.55
C GLY A 248 24.49 -30.59 -10.97
#